data_266b18fa63bc2823cdd1534a1aed1210
#
_entry.id   266b18fa63bc2823cdd1534a1aed1210
#
_cell.length_a   1.000
_cell.length_b   1.000
_cell.length_c   1.000
_cell.angle_alpha   90.00
_cell.angle_beta   90.00
_cell.angle_gamma   90.00
#
_symmetry.space_group_name_H-M   'P 1'
#
loop_
_entity.id
_entity.type
_entity.pdbx_description
1 polymer ?
#
loop_
_entity_poly.entity_id
_entity_poly.type
_entity_poly.pdbx_seq_one_letter_code
_entity_poly.pdbx_strand_id
1 'polypeptide(L)'
;ALAARSEELENVTIGCSNIIPPMTFLDCANPGAFHISTYFMGYEERRALKAGRADFTSVHLGQVDTWCHETFLPDIAFLDVSLPDENGFVSLSASGCCMHPYIIEETPTVVFQINRCSPYVTGLDTLVPLSAAQYLVRADVEKETIPGGVMEADPETAAMSQYILDEIPDGACLQIGIGGVANAVTYGLRTKNDL
;
A
#
# COMPACT_ATOMS: atom_id res chain seq x y z
N ALA A 1 -13.48 -12.08 -3.67
CA ALA A 1 -14.80 -12.07 -3.00
C ALA A 1 -15.74 -11.09 -3.67
N LEU A 2 -15.51 -9.76 -3.67
CA LEU A 2 -16.41 -8.75 -4.27
C LEU A 2 -16.72 -9.04 -5.75
N ALA A 3 -15.71 -9.31 -6.57
CA ALA A 3 -15.89 -9.62 -7.98
C ALA A 3 -16.83 -10.82 -8.25
N ALA A 4 -16.78 -11.83 -7.39
CA ALA A 4 -17.64 -13.01 -7.52
C ALA A 4 -19.10 -12.75 -7.15
N ARG A 5 -19.39 -11.62 -6.52
CA ARG A 5 -20.73 -11.19 -6.10
C ARG A 5 -21.19 -9.91 -6.81
N SER A 6 -20.52 -9.55 -7.89
CA SER A 6 -20.78 -8.29 -8.59
C SER A 6 -22.20 -8.10 -9.08
N GLU A 7 -22.92 -9.18 -9.39
CA GLU A 7 -24.31 -9.13 -9.83
C GLU A 7 -25.32 -8.86 -8.68
N GLU A 8 -24.86 -9.04 -7.42
CA GLU A 8 -25.65 -8.78 -6.21
C GLU A 8 -25.37 -7.38 -5.62
N LEU A 9 -24.40 -6.65 -6.18
CA LEU A 9 -23.90 -5.39 -5.65
C LEU A 9 -24.21 -4.23 -6.58
N GLU A 10 -24.49 -3.07 -6.00
CA GLU A 10 -24.73 -1.81 -6.70
C GLU A 10 -24.08 -0.66 -5.94
N ASN A 11 -23.58 0.33 -6.68
CA ASN A 11 -23.08 1.59 -6.13
C ASN A 11 -21.98 1.42 -5.04
N VAL A 12 -21.07 0.47 -5.23
CA VAL A 12 -19.97 0.23 -4.30
C VAL A 12 -18.80 1.15 -4.64
N THR A 13 -18.49 2.08 -3.76
CA THR A 13 -17.27 2.89 -3.89
C THR A 13 -16.12 2.20 -3.16
N ILE A 14 -15.02 1.97 -3.87
CA ILE A 14 -13.81 1.35 -3.33
C ILE A 14 -12.75 2.42 -3.17
N GLY A 15 -12.44 2.78 -1.91
CA GLY A 15 -11.29 3.61 -1.59
C GLY A 15 -10.01 2.78 -1.63
N CYS A 16 -9.05 3.21 -2.41
CA CYS A 16 -7.79 2.49 -2.53
C CYS A 16 -6.67 3.41 -3.02
N SER A 17 -5.44 2.96 -2.84
CA SER A 17 -4.26 3.62 -3.40
C SER A 17 -3.25 2.60 -3.86
N ASN A 18 -2.71 2.79 -5.06
CA ASN A 18 -1.61 2.00 -5.62
C ASN A 18 -1.80 0.48 -5.45
N ILE A 19 -2.96 -0.01 -5.88
CA ILE A 19 -3.25 -1.44 -5.79
C ILE A 19 -2.33 -2.22 -6.71
N ILE A 20 -1.76 -3.29 -6.16
CA ILE A 20 -1.00 -4.27 -6.96
C ILE A 20 -2.01 -5.11 -7.76
N PRO A 21 -1.86 -5.23 -9.09
CA PRO A 21 -2.77 -6.01 -9.93
C PRO A 21 -2.84 -7.49 -9.50
N PRO A 22 -3.96 -8.18 -9.80
CA PRO A 22 -5.10 -7.72 -10.60
C PRO A 22 -6.25 -7.16 -9.75
N MET A 23 -6.86 -6.08 -10.22
CA MET A 23 -8.15 -5.60 -9.69
C MET A 23 -9.31 -6.37 -10.33
N THR A 24 -9.57 -7.56 -9.86
CA THR A 24 -10.56 -8.47 -10.44
C THR A 24 -11.99 -7.93 -10.50
N PHE A 25 -12.33 -6.96 -9.66
CA PHE A 25 -13.64 -6.30 -9.69
C PHE A 25 -13.81 -5.33 -10.87
N LEU A 26 -12.75 -4.94 -11.56
CA LEU A 26 -12.84 -4.16 -12.79
C LEU A 26 -13.22 -5.01 -14.00
N ASP A 27 -12.98 -6.32 -13.94
CA ASP A 27 -13.15 -7.29 -15.03
C ASP A 27 -14.16 -8.38 -14.68
N CYS A 28 -15.04 -8.15 -13.70
CA CYS A 28 -16.08 -9.09 -13.28
C CYS A 28 -17.35 -9.02 -14.17
N ALA A 29 -18.36 -9.82 -13.87
CA ALA A 29 -19.61 -9.90 -14.63
C ALA A 29 -20.37 -8.57 -14.65
N ASN A 30 -20.38 -7.83 -13.53
CA ASN A 30 -20.96 -6.49 -13.45
C ASN A 30 -19.94 -5.47 -12.94
N PRO A 31 -19.00 -5.03 -13.78
CA PRO A 31 -17.98 -4.07 -13.36
C PRO A 31 -18.55 -2.67 -13.06
N GLY A 32 -19.73 -2.36 -13.58
CA GLY A 32 -20.45 -1.10 -13.32
C GLY A 32 -20.94 -0.96 -11.87
N ALA A 33 -20.99 -2.06 -11.10
CA ALA A 33 -21.31 -2.01 -9.68
C ALA A 33 -20.23 -1.29 -8.84
N PHE A 34 -19.02 -1.11 -9.39
CA PHE A 34 -17.87 -0.61 -8.65
C PHE A 34 -17.34 0.70 -9.21
N HIS A 35 -17.11 1.64 -8.32
CA HIS A 35 -16.43 2.90 -8.61
C HIS A 35 -15.22 3.04 -7.69
N ILE A 36 -14.12 3.56 -8.20
CA ILE A 36 -12.88 3.74 -7.43
C ILE A 36 -12.74 5.19 -7.00
N SER A 37 -12.45 5.41 -5.72
CA SER A 37 -11.96 6.69 -5.20
C SER A 37 -10.50 6.52 -4.79
N THR A 38 -9.60 7.30 -5.39
CA THR A 38 -8.16 7.15 -5.14
C THR A 38 -7.45 8.48 -5.03
N TYR A 39 -6.39 8.52 -4.24
CA TYR A 39 -5.45 9.64 -4.16
C TYR A 39 -4.07 9.27 -4.75
N PHE A 40 -3.87 8.02 -5.16
CA PHE A 40 -2.62 7.58 -5.76
C PHE A 40 -2.89 6.71 -6.98
N MET A 41 -2.40 7.14 -8.14
CA MET A 41 -2.72 6.55 -9.43
C MET A 41 -1.68 5.50 -9.85
N GLY A 42 -1.92 4.24 -9.51
CA GLY A 42 -1.23 3.10 -10.08
C GLY A 42 -1.71 2.75 -11.49
N TYR A 43 -1.31 1.60 -11.99
CA TYR A 43 -1.68 1.13 -13.33
C TYR A 43 -3.20 0.87 -13.45
N GLU A 44 -3.76 0.16 -12.48
CA GLU A 44 -5.17 -0.25 -12.50
C GLU A 44 -6.10 0.94 -12.26
N GLU A 45 -5.74 1.85 -11.36
CA GLU A 45 -6.51 3.07 -11.12
C GLU A 45 -6.58 3.94 -12.38
N ARG A 46 -5.48 4.06 -13.14
CA ARG A 46 -5.47 4.77 -14.43
C ARG A 46 -6.33 4.09 -15.48
N ARG A 47 -6.37 2.75 -15.50
CA ARG A 47 -7.25 1.97 -16.37
C ARG A 47 -8.72 2.24 -16.03
N ALA A 48 -9.07 2.24 -14.76
CA ALA A 48 -10.41 2.55 -14.28
C ALA A 48 -10.81 4.00 -14.60
N LEU A 49 -9.92 4.98 -14.40
CA LEU A 49 -10.17 6.38 -14.73
C LEU A 49 -10.46 6.57 -16.23
N LYS A 50 -9.68 5.95 -17.11
CA LYS A 50 -9.93 5.98 -18.55
C LYS A 50 -11.27 5.38 -18.94
N ALA A 51 -11.76 4.42 -18.16
CA ALA A 51 -13.07 3.79 -18.34
C ALA A 51 -14.23 4.57 -17.68
N GLY A 52 -13.98 5.74 -17.09
CA GLY A 52 -14.98 6.53 -16.38
C GLY A 52 -15.49 5.91 -15.08
N ARG A 53 -14.68 5.03 -14.46
CA ARG A 53 -15.02 4.28 -13.24
C ARG A 53 -14.12 4.60 -12.05
N ALA A 54 -13.43 5.72 -12.10
CA ALA A 54 -12.64 6.19 -10.97
C ALA A 54 -12.64 7.70 -10.87
N ASP A 55 -12.55 8.19 -9.66
CA ASP A 55 -12.26 9.58 -9.32
C ASP A 55 -10.88 9.68 -8.69
N PHE A 56 -10.17 10.74 -9.03
CA PHE A 56 -8.85 11.04 -8.47
C PHE A 56 -8.91 12.31 -7.64
N THR A 57 -8.49 12.21 -6.38
CA THR A 57 -8.34 13.37 -5.49
C THR A 57 -6.87 13.70 -5.33
N SER A 58 -6.48 14.91 -5.72
CA SER A 58 -5.12 15.40 -5.49
C SER A 58 -4.95 15.81 -4.03
N VAL A 59 -4.11 15.10 -3.31
CA VAL A 59 -3.83 15.33 -1.89
C VAL A 59 -2.34 15.12 -1.62
N HIS A 60 -1.77 15.90 -0.73
CA HIS A 60 -0.41 15.63 -0.25
C HIS A 60 -0.39 14.38 0.61
N LEU A 61 0.66 13.56 0.51
CA LEU A 61 0.77 12.30 1.27
C LEU A 61 0.58 12.52 2.78
N GLY A 62 1.15 13.58 3.33
CA GLY A 62 0.96 13.94 4.75
C GLY A 62 -0.42 14.47 5.12
N GLN A 63 -1.37 14.56 4.18
CA GLN A 63 -2.75 14.98 4.41
C GLN A 63 -3.76 13.88 4.10
N VAL A 64 -3.28 12.68 3.80
CA VAL A 64 -4.16 11.55 3.45
C VAL A 64 -5.07 11.19 4.62
N ASP A 65 -4.56 11.20 5.85
CA ASP A 65 -5.35 10.94 7.05
C ASP A 65 -6.49 11.97 7.19
N THR A 66 -6.20 13.25 7.02
CA THR A 66 -7.20 14.31 7.04
C THR A 66 -8.25 14.11 5.94
N TRP A 67 -7.82 13.77 4.75
CA TRP A 67 -8.73 13.47 3.64
C TRP A 67 -9.63 12.28 3.93
N CYS A 68 -9.09 11.21 4.50
CA CYS A 68 -9.87 10.04 4.90
C CYS A 68 -10.89 10.41 5.96
N HIS A 69 -10.50 11.16 6.97
CA HIS A 69 -11.38 11.59 8.06
C HIS A 69 -12.51 12.50 7.57
N GLU A 70 -12.20 13.53 6.77
CA GLU A 70 -13.14 14.56 6.39
C GLU A 70 -13.98 14.22 5.15
N THR A 71 -13.44 13.40 4.25
CA THR A 71 -14.03 13.24 2.91
C THR A 71 -14.38 11.80 2.57
N PHE A 72 -13.61 10.83 3.06
CA PHE A 72 -13.76 9.43 2.70
C PHE A 72 -13.63 8.50 3.91
N LEU A 73 -14.68 8.40 4.72
CA LEU A 73 -14.77 7.38 5.76
C LEU A 73 -15.51 6.16 5.19
N PRO A 74 -14.87 4.98 5.11
CA PRO A 74 -15.53 3.80 4.57
C PRO A 74 -16.51 3.18 5.58
N ASP A 75 -17.54 2.48 5.08
CA ASP A 75 -18.41 1.63 5.91
C ASP A 75 -17.70 0.37 6.38
N ILE A 76 -16.79 -0.13 5.54
CA ILE A 76 -16.01 -1.36 5.80
C ILE A 76 -14.56 -1.14 5.36
N ALA A 77 -13.61 -1.41 6.24
CA ALA A 77 -12.19 -1.42 5.93
C ALA A 77 -11.63 -2.84 5.89
N PHE A 78 -10.90 -3.17 4.83
CA PHE A 78 -10.16 -4.43 4.70
C PHE A 78 -8.67 -4.15 4.77
N LEU A 79 -8.00 -4.70 5.77
CA LEU A 79 -6.58 -4.49 6.00
C LEU A 79 -5.84 -5.84 6.00
N ASP A 80 -4.80 -5.94 5.20
CA ASP A 80 -3.90 -7.08 5.21
C ASP A 80 -2.85 -6.88 6.30
N VAL A 81 -2.78 -7.82 7.24
CA VAL A 81 -1.95 -7.73 8.44
C VAL A 81 -1.06 -8.96 8.60
N SER A 82 0.00 -8.84 9.36
CA SER A 82 0.90 -9.95 9.70
C SER A 82 0.20 -11.03 10.56
N LEU A 83 0.91 -12.12 10.83
CA LEU A 83 0.54 -13.00 11.93
C LEU A 83 0.61 -12.21 13.27
N PRO A 84 -0.28 -12.53 14.24
CA PRO A 84 -0.20 -11.92 15.55
C PRO A 84 1.05 -12.37 16.33
N ASP A 85 1.56 -11.46 17.14
CA ASP A 85 2.61 -11.76 18.12
C ASP A 85 2.04 -12.46 19.37
N GLU A 86 2.91 -12.74 20.34
CA GLU A 86 2.54 -13.39 21.61
C GLU A 86 1.61 -12.54 22.51
N ASN A 87 1.56 -11.22 22.28
CA ASN A 87 0.72 -10.27 22.99
C ASN A 87 -0.61 -9.98 22.28
N GLY A 88 -0.85 -10.59 21.12
CA GLY A 88 -2.06 -10.41 20.34
C GLY A 88 -2.06 -9.13 19.47
N PHE A 89 -0.89 -8.60 19.16
CA PHE A 89 -0.74 -7.50 18.21
C PHE A 89 -0.41 -8.03 16.82
N VAL A 90 -0.91 -7.35 15.81
CA VAL A 90 -0.56 -7.57 14.40
C VAL A 90 0.12 -6.34 13.85
N SER A 91 1.00 -6.52 12.87
CA SER A 91 1.59 -5.42 12.12
C SER A 91 0.75 -5.11 10.89
N LEU A 92 0.50 -3.83 10.66
CA LEU A 92 -0.11 -3.32 9.43
C LEU A 92 0.82 -3.47 8.22
N SER A 93 2.07 -3.88 8.46
CA SER A 93 3.03 -4.15 7.40
C SER A 93 3.16 -2.96 6.42
N ALA A 94 3.42 -3.24 5.16
CA ALA A 94 3.51 -2.21 4.12
C ALA A 94 2.15 -1.59 3.72
N SER A 95 1.04 -2.22 4.12
CA SER A 95 -0.31 -1.75 3.76
C SER A 95 -0.81 -0.58 4.61
N GLY A 96 -0.23 -0.38 5.78
CA GLY A 96 -0.70 0.58 6.77
C GLY A 96 0.04 1.91 6.79
N CYS A 97 0.70 2.32 5.71
CA CYS A 97 1.65 3.42 5.80
C CYS A 97 1.05 4.83 5.86
N CYS A 98 -0.22 5.06 5.56
CA CYS A 98 -0.72 6.43 5.44
C CYS A 98 -2.10 6.70 6.06
N MET A 99 -2.95 5.68 6.27
CA MET A 99 -4.38 5.92 6.58
C MET A 99 -4.91 5.20 7.80
N HIS A 100 -4.15 4.29 8.33
CA HIS A 100 -4.67 3.30 9.27
C HIS A 100 -5.19 3.83 10.62
N PRO A 101 -4.65 4.87 11.26
CA PRO A 101 -5.21 5.29 12.55
C PRO A 101 -6.71 5.59 12.44
N TYR A 102 -7.09 6.49 11.57
CA TYR A 102 -8.50 6.86 11.39
C TYR A 102 -9.35 5.73 10.81
N ILE A 103 -8.81 5.00 9.83
CA ILE A 103 -9.53 3.88 9.23
C ILE A 103 -9.89 2.81 10.26
N ILE A 104 -8.98 2.49 11.19
CA ILE A 104 -9.23 1.47 12.21
C ILE A 104 -10.15 2.00 13.33
N GLU A 105 -9.96 3.25 13.74
CA GLU A 105 -10.69 3.83 14.87
C GLU A 105 -12.12 4.26 14.52
N GLU A 106 -12.32 4.79 13.32
CA GLU A 106 -13.58 5.42 12.95
C GLU A 106 -14.45 4.58 12.00
N THR A 107 -13.89 3.58 11.31
CA THR A 107 -14.67 2.72 10.42
C THR A 107 -15.58 1.78 11.24
N PRO A 108 -16.89 1.74 10.95
CA PRO A 108 -17.83 0.88 11.69
C PRO A 108 -17.49 -0.61 11.64
N THR A 109 -16.90 -1.07 10.54
CA THR A 109 -16.54 -2.47 10.37
C THR A 109 -15.11 -2.60 9.84
N VAL A 110 -14.23 -3.17 10.64
CA VAL A 110 -12.84 -3.46 10.26
C VAL A 110 -12.66 -4.97 10.12
N VAL A 111 -12.07 -5.37 9.01
CA VAL A 111 -11.75 -6.76 8.70
C VAL A 111 -10.25 -6.90 8.54
N PHE A 112 -9.61 -7.69 9.40
CA PHE A 112 -8.20 -8.05 9.21
C PHE A 112 -8.09 -9.34 8.40
N GLN A 113 -7.37 -9.27 7.30
CA GLN A 113 -6.87 -10.43 6.59
C GLN A 113 -5.51 -10.79 7.18
N ILE A 114 -5.49 -11.84 8.02
CA ILE A 114 -4.25 -12.33 8.63
C ILE A 114 -3.47 -13.13 7.59
N ASN A 115 -2.29 -12.65 7.23
CA ASN A 115 -1.48 -13.17 6.15
C ASN A 115 -0.04 -13.42 6.63
N ARG A 116 0.41 -14.68 6.64
CA ARG A 116 1.78 -15.03 7.03
C ARG A 116 2.85 -14.47 6.09
N CYS A 117 2.47 -14.12 4.84
CA CYS A 117 3.37 -13.51 3.87
C CYS A 117 3.52 -11.99 4.07
N SER A 118 2.73 -11.39 4.96
CA SER A 118 2.89 -9.99 5.36
C SER A 118 3.95 -9.91 6.47
N PRO A 119 5.06 -9.17 6.24
CA PRO A 119 6.11 -9.06 7.23
C PRO A 119 5.63 -8.35 8.49
N TYR A 120 6.13 -8.79 9.64
CA TYR A 120 5.94 -8.08 10.90
C TYR A 120 6.92 -6.92 10.98
N VAL A 121 6.43 -5.72 10.77
CA VAL A 121 7.22 -4.48 10.79
C VAL A 121 6.89 -3.72 12.06
N THR A 122 7.92 -3.33 12.80
CA THR A 122 7.79 -2.51 14.01
C THR A 122 7.99 -1.04 13.68
N GLY A 123 7.36 -0.16 14.44
CA GLY A 123 7.47 1.29 14.27
C GLY A 123 6.32 2.00 14.96
N LEU A 124 6.32 3.31 14.92
CA LEU A 124 5.22 4.12 15.42
C LEU A 124 3.97 3.84 14.57
N ASP A 125 2.84 3.59 15.23
CA ASP A 125 1.53 3.36 14.60
C ASP A 125 1.46 2.17 13.60
N THR A 126 2.43 1.25 13.66
CA THR A 126 2.42 0.06 12.79
C THR A 126 1.83 -1.18 13.44
N LEU A 127 1.69 -1.18 14.75
CA LEU A 127 1.17 -2.30 15.53
C LEU A 127 -0.20 -1.97 16.09
N VAL A 128 -1.15 -2.86 15.83
CA VAL A 128 -2.52 -2.73 16.33
C VAL A 128 -2.97 -4.02 17.02
N PRO A 129 -3.81 -3.95 18.06
CA PRO A 129 -4.31 -5.15 18.70
C PRO A 129 -5.26 -5.90 17.75
N LEU A 130 -5.22 -7.22 17.77
CA LEU A 130 -6.12 -8.06 16.98
C LEU A 130 -7.60 -7.76 17.25
N SER A 131 -7.90 -7.30 18.46
CA SER A 131 -9.26 -6.91 18.89
C SER A 131 -9.77 -5.61 18.24
N ALA A 132 -8.94 -4.87 17.52
CA ALA A 132 -9.38 -3.69 16.77
C ALA A 132 -10.28 -4.05 15.58
N ALA A 133 -10.21 -5.29 15.08
CA ALA A 133 -11.07 -5.76 14.02
C ALA A 133 -12.29 -6.51 14.53
N GLN A 134 -13.44 -6.30 13.90
CA GLN A 134 -14.67 -7.05 14.16
C GLN A 134 -14.65 -8.43 13.48
N TYR A 135 -13.90 -8.56 12.38
CA TYR A 135 -13.80 -9.83 11.65
C TYR A 135 -12.33 -10.15 11.32
N LEU A 136 -12.01 -11.44 11.45
CA LEU A 136 -10.69 -11.97 11.14
C LEU A 136 -10.84 -13.00 10.02
N VAL A 137 -10.08 -12.82 8.96
CA VAL A 137 -10.00 -13.77 7.83
C VAL A 137 -8.57 -14.22 7.69
N ARG A 138 -8.34 -15.51 7.66
CA ARG A 138 -7.02 -16.04 7.36
C ARG A 138 -6.90 -16.32 5.87
N ALA A 139 -5.92 -15.70 5.23
CA ALA A 139 -5.61 -15.93 3.83
C ALA A 139 -4.10 -15.76 3.62
N ASP A 140 -3.41 -16.87 3.39
CA ASP A 140 -1.98 -16.87 3.10
C ASP A 140 -1.81 -16.54 1.59
N VAL A 141 -1.80 -15.25 1.28
CA VAL A 141 -1.63 -14.75 -0.08
C VAL A 141 -0.21 -14.26 -0.25
N GLU A 142 0.53 -14.86 -1.19
CA GLU A 142 1.82 -14.32 -1.58
C GLU A 142 1.60 -12.94 -2.21
N LYS A 143 2.35 -11.96 -1.71
CA LYS A 143 2.34 -10.63 -2.30
C LYS A 143 3.31 -10.64 -3.47
N GLU A 144 2.81 -10.27 -4.63
CA GLU A 144 3.68 -9.92 -5.73
C GLU A 144 4.55 -8.74 -5.30
N THR A 145 5.85 -8.89 -5.43
CA THR A 145 6.77 -7.77 -5.23
C THR A 145 6.54 -6.78 -6.36
N ILE A 146 6.48 -5.50 -6.02
CA ILE A 146 6.47 -4.45 -7.05
C ILE A 146 7.70 -4.70 -7.93
N PRO A 147 7.52 -4.87 -9.26
CA PRO A 147 8.64 -5.03 -10.17
C PRO A 147 9.56 -3.81 -10.03
N GLY A 148 10.71 -3.99 -9.48
CA GLY A 148 11.64 -2.91 -9.11
C GLY A 148 12.76 -3.45 -8.23
N GLY A 149 12.90 -4.78 -8.19
CA GLY A 149 14.10 -5.40 -7.63
C GLY A 149 15.34 -4.78 -8.24
N VAL A 150 16.45 -4.92 -7.56
CA VAL A 150 17.74 -4.37 -7.97
C VAL A 150 18.04 -4.80 -9.42
N MET A 151 17.58 -3.99 -10.36
CA MET A 151 17.98 -4.14 -11.77
C MET A 151 19.36 -3.51 -11.92
N GLU A 152 20.19 -4.17 -12.69
CA GLU A 152 21.46 -3.59 -13.09
C GLU A 152 21.18 -2.25 -13.80
N ALA A 153 21.74 -1.18 -13.26
CA ALA A 153 21.50 0.16 -13.79
C ALA A 153 22.17 0.28 -15.18
N ASP A 154 21.51 0.98 -16.09
CA ASP A 154 22.15 1.38 -17.33
C ASP A 154 23.39 2.26 -17.03
N PRO A 155 24.34 2.38 -17.99
CA PRO A 155 25.60 3.10 -17.73
C PRO A 155 25.43 4.55 -17.27
N GLU A 156 24.43 5.25 -17.78
CA GLU A 156 24.16 6.65 -17.40
C GLU A 156 23.63 6.73 -15.96
N THR A 157 22.66 5.88 -15.62
CA THR A 157 22.12 5.77 -14.28
C THR A 157 23.20 5.33 -13.28
N ALA A 158 24.08 4.41 -13.67
CA ALA A 158 25.20 3.97 -12.84
C ALA A 158 26.20 5.12 -12.57
N ALA A 159 26.52 5.90 -13.60
CA ALA A 159 27.40 7.06 -13.45
C ALA A 159 26.77 8.12 -12.53
N MET A 160 25.49 8.43 -12.73
CA MET A 160 24.76 9.37 -11.85
C MET A 160 24.74 8.89 -10.40
N SER A 161 24.46 7.61 -10.17
CA SER A 161 24.41 7.05 -8.83
C SER A 161 25.77 7.11 -8.12
N GLN A 162 26.87 6.98 -8.85
CA GLN A 162 28.21 7.07 -8.27
C GLN A 162 28.49 8.47 -7.72
N TYR A 163 28.14 9.53 -8.43
CA TYR A 163 28.29 10.89 -7.90
C TYR A 163 27.51 11.10 -6.60
N ILE A 164 26.30 10.53 -6.50
CA ILE A 164 25.49 10.61 -5.27
C ILE A 164 26.13 9.80 -4.15
N LEU A 165 26.64 8.60 -4.45
CA LEU A 165 27.31 7.74 -3.46
C LEU A 165 28.57 8.38 -2.89
N ASP A 166 29.31 9.12 -3.70
CA ASP A 166 30.54 9.80 -3.26
C ASP A 166 30.25 10.90 -2.22
N GLU A 167 29.04 11.48 -2.25
CA GLU A 167 28.60 12.49 -1.28
C GLU A 167 28.01 11.90 0.02
N ILE A 168 27.75 10.57 0.07
CA ILE A 168 27.16 9.92 1.23
C ILE A 168 28.28 9.40 2.14
N PRO A 169 28.45 9.99 3.35
CA PRO A 169 29.40 9.46 4.31
C PRO A 169 28.86 8.19 5.01
N ASP A 170 29.75 7.41 5.61
CA ASP A 170 29.37 6.40 6.58
C ASP A 170 28.62 7.04 7.76
N GLY A 171 27.65 6.34 8.34
CA GLY A 171 26.82 6.84 9.43
C GLY A 171 25.70 7.81 9.00
N ALA A 172 25.47 8.00 7.70
CA ALA A 172 24.42 8.88 7.21
C ALA A 172 23.02 8.32 7.45
N CYS A 173 22.05 9.17 7.80
CA CYS A 173 20.65 8.84 7.80
C CYS A 173 20.04 9.21 6.44
N LEU A 174 19.47 8.25 5.74
CA LEU A 174 19.03 8.41 4.36
C LEU A 174 17.54 8.14 4.22
N GLN A 175 16.88 8.93 3.38
CA GLN A 175 15.56 8.60 2.84
C GLN A 175 15.70 8.29 1.34
N ILE A 176 15.24 7.12 0.94
CA ILE A 176 15.36 6.63 -0.44
C ILE A 176 13.97 6.60 -1.06
N GLY A 177 13.82 7.27 -2.20
CA GLY A 177 12.59 7.25 -2.97
C GLY A 177 12.48 6.04 -3.90
N ILE A 178 11.44 6.03 -4.74
CA ILE A 178 11.22 5.02 -5.78
C ILE A 178 11.69 5.57 -7.13
N GLY A 179 12.50 4.81 -7.85
CA GLY A 179 12.95 5.18 -9.19
C GLY A 179 14.30 4.58 -9.56
N GLY A 180 14.67 4.63 -10.84
CA GLY A 180 15.88 3.99 -11.36
C GLY A 180 17.16 4.46 -10.67
N VAL A 181 17.35 5.78 -10.54
CA VAL A 181 18.50 6.36 -9.86
C VAL A 181 18.52 6.01 -8.37
N ALA A 182 17.37 6.11 -7.69
CA ALA A 182 17.25 5.75 -6.28
C ALA A 182 17.61 4.27 -6.05
N ASN A 183 17.14 3.38 -6.92
CA ASN A 183 17.47 1.95 -6.86
C ASN A 183 18.98 1.70 -7.09
N ALA A 184 19.60 2.40 -8.05
CA ALA A 184 21.03 2.28 -8.30
C ALA A 184 21.87 2.78 -7.14
N VAL A 185 21.49 3.91 -6.51
CA VAL A 185 22.10 4.40 -5.28
C VAL A 185 21.96 3.36 -4.17
N THR A 186 20.74 2.84 -3.93
CA THR A 186 20.49 1.80 -2.93
C THR A 186 21.41 0.59 -3.11
N TYR A 187 21.60 0.17 -4.35
CA TYR A 187 22.49 -0.94 -4.65
C TYR A 187 23.96 -0.62 -4.28
N GLY A 188 24.39 0.60 -4.50
CA GLY A 188 25.74 1.05 -4.14
C GLY A 188 25.97 1.25 -2.64
N LEU A 189 24.90 1.49 -1.84
CA LEU A 189 25.02 1.72 -0.39
C LEU A 189 25.63 0.57 0.38
N ARG A 190 25.62 -0.65 -0.16
CA ARG A 190 26.33 -1.81 0.44
C ARG A 190 27.84 -1.61 0.60
N THR A 191 28.41 -0.58 -0.01
CA THR A 191 29.82 -0.17 0.18
C THR A 191 30.00 0.78 1.35
N LYS A 192 28.93 1.24 1.99
CA LYS A 192 28.91 2.15 3.13
C LYS A 192 28.66 1.39 4.42
N ASN A 193 29.00 2.02 5.55
CA ASN A 193 28.85 1.43 6.87
C ASN A 193 27.98 2.30 7.77
N ASP A 194 27.32 1.65 8.73
CA ASP A 194 26.56 2.30 9.82
C ASP A 194 25.46 3.26 9.31
N LEU A 195 24.78 2.92 8.16
CA LEU A 195 23.69 3.68 7.59
C LEU A 195 22.37 3.40 8.32
#